data_149d4d106f6f4c8cc01d098304fe3472
#
_entry.id   149d4d106f6f4c8cc01d098304fe3472
#
_cell.length_a   1.000
_cell.length_b   1.000
_cell.length_c   1.000
_cell.angle_alpha   90.00
_cell.angle_beta   90.00
_cell.angle_gamma   90.00
#
_symmetry.space_group_name_H-M   'P 1'
#
loop_
_entity.id
_entity.type
_entity.pdbx_description
1 polymer ?
#
loop_
_entity_poly.entity_id
_entity_poly.type
_entity_poly.pdbx_seq_one_letter_code
_entity_poly.pdbx_strand_id
1 'polypeptide(L)'
;MFRRAVVAPLGRLSLMEGTRWAFACSAWAPGRQEWLLAMRLIQPEEKQRLAQFAFNRDAKAAMAGRLLIRKLIAEKLKVPWNKIQLERTSKGKPVLANDLSSTDANFSFNISHQGNYTVLAAEPDCQVGIDVMKTSLPGSGSIPEFFRIMNRQFTEEEWRVITSMNNEWLQLDMFHRHWALKESFIKAIGVGIGFNLQRIEFNVSPVQLEVGKTYTETIMLLDGEEEKEWTFEETRLDDYHHVAVALGKRRGFDKKHVENHVDFSKCEGAYYRCDSAFIYRTDF
;
A
#
# COMPACT_ATOMS: atom_id res chain seq x y z
N MET A 1 27.81 8.12 7.63
CA MET A 1 27.75 6.70 8.03
C MET A 1 26.30 6.42 8.41
N PHE A 2 25.52 5.88 7.47
CA PHE A 2 24.09 5.60 7.70
C PHE A 2 23.98 4.50 8.77
N ARG A 3 23.50 4.85 9.97
CA ARG A 3 23.10 3.82 10.95
C ARG A 3 22.02 2.97 10.28
N ARG A 4 22.22 1.66 10.28
CA ARG A 4 21.35 0.66 9.68
C ARG A 4 19.90 0.89 10.12
N ALA A 5 19.09 1.49 9.25
CA ALA A 5 17.66 1.22 9.28
C ALA A 5 17.52 -0.27 8.97
N VAL A 6 16.92 -1.02 9.87
CA VAL A 6 16.73 -2.45 9.71
C VAL A 6 15.74 -2.64 8.57
N VAL A 7 16.27 -2.91 7.38
CA VAL A 7 15.49 -3.47 6.29
C VAL A 7 15.45 -4.96 6.59
N ALA A 8 14.38 -5.43 7.22
CA ALA A 8 14.16 -6.85 7.38
C ALA A 8 13.70 -7.42 6.03
N PRO A 9 14.38 -8.40 5.44
CA PRO A 9 13.86 -9.14 4.31
C PRO A 9 12.75 -10.06 4.83
N LEU A 10 11.54 -9.88 4.35
CA LEU A 10 10.43 -10.81 4.55
C LEU A 10 10.59 -11.95 3.54
N GLY A 11 11.12 -13.05 3.97
CA GLY A 11 11.38 -14.38 3.44
C GLY A 11 10.99 -14.84 2.04
N ARG A 12 11.91 -15.38 1.37
CA ARG A 12 12.17 -16.62 0.60
C ARG A 12 13.13 -16.42 -0.57
N LEU A 13 14.03 -17.39 -0.78
CA LEU A 13 15.11 -17.37 -1.78
C LEU A 13 14.71 -18.04 -3.11
N SER A 14 14.73 -17.30 -4.22
CA SER A 14 14.93 -17.80 -5.59
C SER A 14 15.46 -16.70 -6.53
N LEU A 15 16.05 -17.02 -7.66
CA LEU A 15 16.88 -16.15 -8.50
C LEU A 15 16.19 -14.93 -9.16
N MET A 16 14.89 -14.77 -9.01
CA MET A 16 14.11 -13.54 -9.28
C MET A 16 13.02 -13.40 -8.21
N GLU A 17 13.43 -13.28 -6.96
CA GLU A 17 12.50 -13.22 -5.82
C GLU A 17 11.79 -11.89 -5.72
N GLY A 18 10.51 -11.99 -5.36
CA GLY A 18 9.71 -10.88 -4.92
C GLY A 18 10.38 -10.11 -3.80
N THR A 19 10.22 -8.81 -3.78
CA THR A 19 10.82 -7.94 -2.77
C THR A 19 9.73 -7.37 -1.87
N ARG A 20 9.94 -7.47 -0.55
CA ARG A 20 9.10 -6.86 0.49
C ARG A 20 10.00 -6.06 1.42
N TRP A 21 9.87 -4.74 1.40
CA TRP A 21 10.64 -3.86 2.27
C TRP A 21 9.72 -3.02 3.15
N ALA A 22 10.09 -2.88 4.42
CA ALA A 22 9.51 -1.94 5.35
C ALA A 22 10.59 -1.02 5.90
N PHE A 23 10.38 0.28 5.84
CA PHE A 23 11.29 1.30 6.35
C PHE A 23 10.62 2.05 7.50
N ALA A 24 11.22 2.03 8.69
CA ALA A 24 10.72 2.73 9.86
C ALA A 24 11.01 4.24 9.75
N CYS A 25 10.07 4.99 9.18
CA CYS A 25 10.19 6.44 8.98
C CYS A 25 10.25 7.21 10.29
N SER A 26 9.60 6.73 11.34
CA SER A 26 9.63 7.36 12.67
C SER A 26 11.03 7.34 13.28
N ALA A 27 11.80 6.27 13.05
CA ALA A 27 13.17 6.13 13.54
C ALA A 27 14.21 6.91 12.69
N TRP A 28 13.83 7.39 11.52
CA TRP A 28 14.70 8.17 10.66
C TRP A 28 14.57 9.67 10.97
N ALA A 29 15.61 10.25 11.57
CA ALA A 29 15.70 11.66 11.89
C ALA A 29 16.87 12.29 11.11
N PRO A 30 16.70 12.60 9.80
CA PRO A 30 17.78 13.13 9.00
C PRO A 30 18.17 14.53 9.45
N GLY A 31 19.48 14.75 9.63
CA GLY A 31 20.03 16.08 9.76
C GLY A 31 19.94 16.85 8.44
N ARG A 32 20.18 18.18 8.48
CA ARG A 32 20.13 19.04 7.29
C ARG A 32 20.99 18.52 6.12
N GLN A 33 22.18 18.03 6.41
CA GLN A 33 23.09 17.53 5.36
C GLN A 33 22.57 16.22 4.75
N GLU A 34 22.06 15.30 5.56
CA GLU A 34 21.46 14.05 5.07
C GLU A 34 20.20 14.31 4.22
N TRP A 35 19.36 15.26 4.65
CA TRP A 35 18.18 15.65 3.86
C TRP A 35 18.59 16.26 2.51
N LEU A 36 19.57 17.16 2.50
CA LEU A 36 20.07 17.75 1.26
C LEU A 36 20.71 16.68 0.34
N LEU A 37 21.40 15.69 0.91
CA LEU A 37 21.90 14.55 0.13
C LEU A 37 20.74 13.74 -0.47
N ALA A 38 19.74 13.38 0.34
CA ALA A 38 18.55 12.67 -0.13
C ALA A 38 17.85 13.43 -1.27
N MET A 39 17.71 14.76 -1.13
CA MET A 39 17.16 15.61 -2.19
C MET A 39 17.98 15.60 -3.49
N ARG A 40 19.29 15.40 -3.43
CA ARG A 40 20.13 15.28 -4.64
C ARG A 40 19.97 13.94 -5.34
N LEU A 41 19.47 12.93 -4.64
CA LEU A 41 19.33 11.56 -5.15
C LEU A 41 18.00 11.30 -5.86
N ILE A 42 17.08 12.27 -5.89
CA ILE A 42 15.77 12.17 -6.53
C ILE A 42 15.62 13.16 -7.68
N GLN A 43 14.64 12.92 -8.55
CA GLN A 43 14.34 13.75 -9.71
C GLN A 43 13.79 15.14 -9.33
N PRO A 44 13.95 16.16 -10.20
CA PRO A 44 13.41 17.50 -9.96
C PRO A 44 11.89 17.51 -9.69
N GLU A 45 11.12 16.74 -10.43
CA GLU A 45 9.66 16.64 -10.31
C GLU A 45 9.26 16.08 -8.94
N GLU A 46 10.00 15.07 -8.45
CA GLU A 46 9.79 14.50 -7.13
C GLU A 46 10.14 15.49 -6.00
N LYS A 47 11.15 16.35 -6.21
CA LYS A 47 11.48 17.43 -5.27
C LYS A 47 10.33 18.44 -5.13
N GLN A 48 9.74 18.84 -6.26
CA GLN A 48 8.61 19.77 -6.28
C GLN A 48 7.42 19.19 -5.51
N ARG A 49 7.12 17.91 -5.69
CA ARG A 49 6.04 17.22 -4.96
C ARG A 49 6.32 17.14 -3.46
N LEU A 50 7.56 16.86 -3.07
CA LEU A 50 7.93 16.82 -1.65
C LEU A 50 7.77 18.18 -0.96
N ALA A 51 8.01 19.27 -1.68
CA ALA A 51 7.82 20.62 -1.16
C ALA A 51 6.34 21.00 -0.92
N GLN A 52 5.38 20.23 -1.45
CA GLN A 52 3.95 20.47 -1.27
C GLN A 52 3.38 19.85 0.02
N PHE A 53 4.13 18.99 0.70
CA PHE A 53 3.65 18.39 1.95
C PHE A 53 3.57 19.41 3.07
N ALA A 54 2.42 19.50 3.71
CA ALA A 54 2.20 20.40 4.85
C ALA A 54 2.96 19.98 6.11
N PHE A 55 3.20 18.66 6.26
CA PHE A 55 3.84 18.10 7.45
C PHE A 55 5.17 17.43 7.13
N ASN A 56 6.19 17.71 7.93
CA ASN A 56 7.52 17.12 7.78
C ASN A 56 7.52 15.59 7.85
N ARG A 57 6.62 14.98 8.66
CA ARG A 57 6.50 13.52 8.75
C ARG A 57 6.12 12.90 7.41
N ASP A 58 5.22 13.54 6.67
CA ASP A 58 4.70 13.05 5.40
C ASP A 58 5.73 13.24 4.27
N ALA A 59 6.38 14.41 4.25
CA ALA A 59 7.52 14.66 3.36
C ALA A 59 8.64 13.62 3.58
N LYS A 60 8.92 13.26 4.85
CA LYS A 60 9.93 12.28 5.23
C LYS A 60 9.55 10.87 4.76
N ALA A 61 8.31 10.44 5.00
CA ALA A 61 7.81 9.14 4.54
C ALA A 61 7.81 9.06 2.99
N ALA A 62 7.38 10.11 2.33
CA ALA A 62 7.41 10.22 0.89
C ALA A 62 8.85 10.17 0.33
N MET A 63 9.81 10.88 0.95
CA MET A 63 11.23 10.81 0.57
C MET A 63 11.77 9.38 0.70
N ALA A 64 11.49 8.70 1.81
CA ALA A 64 11.87 7.30 2.00
C ALA A 64 11.34 6.42 0.85
N GLY A 65 10.09 6.62 0.46
CA GLY A 65 9.48 5.92 -0.65
C GLY A 65 10.23 6.11 -1.98
N ARG A 66 10.64 7.34 -2.30
CA ARG A 66 11.40 7.63 -3.53
C ARG A 66 12.76 6.92 -3.53
N LEU A 67 13.43 6.96 -2.38
CA LEU A 67 14.73 6.30 -2.23
C LEU A 67 14.61 4.77 -2.31
N LEU A 68 13.57 4.18 -1.71
CA LEU A 68 13.29 2.74 -1.78
C LEU A 68 13.04 2.29 -3.22
N ILE A 69 12.20 3.01 -3.99
CA ILE A 69 11.94 2.69 -5.40
C ILE A 69 13.24 2.74 -6.21
N ARG A 70 14.05 3.77 -6.05
CA ARG A 70 15.32 3.90 -6.77
C ARG A 70 16.32 2.81 -6.38
N LYS A 71 16.39 2.47 -5.09
CA LYS A 71 17.20 1.36 -4.60
C LYS A 71 16.77 0.05 -5.23
N LEU A 72 15.46 -0.23 -5.25
CA LEU A 72 14.88 -1.42 -5.88
C LEU A 72 15.31 -1.54 -7.35
N ILE A 73 15.11 -0.47 -8.13
CA ILE A 73 15.42 -0.44 -9.57
C ILE A 73 16.91 -0.63 -9.79
N ALA A 74 17.76 0.06 -9.03
CA ALA A 74 19.21 -0.08 -9.15
C ALA A 74 19.69 -1.50 -8.80
N GLU A 75 19.12 -2.13 -7.76
CA GLU A 75 19.53 -3.46 -7.30
C GLU A 75 18.96 -4.61 -8.13
N LYS A 76 17.70 -4.52 -8.54
CA LYS A 76 17.02 -5.61 -9.26
C LYS A 76 17.17 -5.49 -10.78
N LEU A 77 16.98 -4.30 -11.34
CA LEU A 77 17.01 -4.07 -12.77
C LEU A 77 18.37 -3.56 -13.28
N LYS A 78 19.34 -3.39 -12.37
CA LYS A 78 20.71 -2.94 -12.69
C LYS A 78 20.79 -1.61 -13.45
N VAL A 79 19.74 -0.78 -13.35
CA VAL A 79 19.74 0.57 -13.94
C VAL A 79 20.61 1.48 -13.07
N PRO A 80 21.62 2.16 -13.61
CA PRO A 80 22.42 3.11 -12.84
C PRO A 80 21.55 4.18 -12.19
N TRP A 81 21.80 4.52 -10.93
CA TRP A 81 20.97 5.43 -10.15
C TRP A 81 20.63 6.75 -10.85
N ASN A 82 21.62 7.35 -11.50
CA ASN A 82 21.49 8.60 -12.24
C ASN A 82 20.76 8.48 -13.58
N LYS A 83 20.45 7.26 -14.02
CA LYS A 83 19.70 6.96 -15.25
C LYS A 83 18.25 6.55 -14.95
N ILE A 84 17.90 6.31 -13.69
CA ILE A 84 16.53 5.95 -13.31
C ILE A 84 15.60 7.12 -13.61
N GLN A 85 14.57 6.86 -14.41
CA GLN A 85 13.51 7.80 -14.72
C GLN A 85 12.19 7.24 -14.24
N LEU A 86 11.51 7.97 -13.36
CA LEU A 86 10.21 7.62 -12.81
C LEU A 86 9.17 8.58 -13.37
N GLU A 87 8.06 8.03 -13.78
CA GLU A 87 6.85 8.75 -14.17
C GLU A 87 5.68 8.33 -13.28
N ARG A 88 4.55 8.98 -13.50
CA ARG A 88 3.31 8.62 -12.81
C ARG A 88 2.21 8.35 -13.80
N THR A 89 1.43 7.33 -13.53
CA THR A 89 0.19 7.09 -14.24
C THR A 89 -0.78 8.26 -14.01
N SER A 90 -1.84 8.34 -14.81
CA SER A 90 -2.94 9.31 -14.60
C SER A 90 -3.58 9.22 -13.22
N LYS A 91 -3.47 8.06 -12.56
CA LYS A 91 -3.93 7.81 -11.18
C LYS A 91 -2.84 8.04 -10.12
N GLY A 92 -1.68 8.58 -10.49
CA GLY A 92 -0.60 8.94 -9.57
C GLY A 92 0.35 7.80 -9.16
N LYS A 93 0.15 6.55 -9.62
CA LYS A 93 1.03 5.41 -9.32
C LYS A 93 2.41 5.65 -9.96
N PRO A 94 3.52 5.58 -9.20
CA PRO A 94 4.85 5.69 -9.77
C PRO A 94 5.17 4.46 -10.63
N VAL A 95 5.74 4.70 -11.78
CA VAL A 95 6.17 3.69 -12.74
C VAL A 95 7.57 4.01 -13.26
N LEU A 96 8.30 2.99 -13.68
CA LEU A 96 9.59 3.16 -14.33
C LEU A 96 9.36 3.54 -15.81
N ALA A 97 9.95 4.66 -16.22
CA ALA A 97 9.86 5.17 -17.59
C ALA A 97 11.02 4.72 -18.48
N ASN A 98 12.03 4.07 -17.93
CA ASN A 98 13.15 3.56 -18.72
C ASN A 98 12.71 2.42 -19.65
N ASP A 99 13.23 2.43 -20.88
CA ASP A 99 13.14 1.28 -21.76
C ASP A 99 13.95 0.12 -21.16
N LEU A 100 13.26 -0.95 -20.80
CA LEU A 100 13.86 -2.16 -20.25
C LEU A 100 14.02 -3.21 -21.34
N SER A 101 14.98 -4.12 -21.15
CA SER A 101 15.06 -5.34 -21.95
C SER A 101 13.74 -6.13 -21.86
N SER A 102 13.43 -6.94 -22.86
CA SER A 102 12.18 -7.72 -22.88
C SER A 102 11.97 -8.63 -21.65
N THR A 103 13.06 -9.04 -21.01
CA THR A 103 13.04 -9.86 -19.79
C THR A 103 12.64 -9.07 -18.54
N ASP A 104 12.95 -7.77 -18.50
CA ASP A 104 12.69 -6.90 -17.34
C ASP A 104 11.40 -6.09 -17.50
N ALA A 105 10.79 -6.11 -18.69
CA ALA A 105 9.58 -5.34 -19.02
C ALA A 105 8.37 -5.72 -18.14
N ASN A 106 8.43 -6.85 -17.47
CA ASN A 106 7.35 -7.39 -16.64
C ASN A 106 7.53 -7.12 -15.14
N PHE A 107 8.50 -6.31 -14.74
CA PHE A 107 8.72 -6.00 -13.34
C PHE A 107 7.67 -5.00 -12.83
N SER A 108 6.97 -5.36 -11.77
CA SER A 108 5.95 -4.53 -11.14
C SER A 108 6.36 -4.17 -9.72
N PHE A 109 6.09 -2.95 -9.31
CA PHE A 109 6.29 -2.54 -7.92
C PHE A 109 5.17 -1.61 -7.44
N ASN A 110 4.98 -1.58 -6.14
CA ASN A 110 4.05 -0.68 -5.48
C ASN A 110 4.59 -0.22 -4.14
N ILE A 111 4.11 0.92 -3.66
CA ILE A 111 4.58 1.54 -2.43
C ILE A 111 3.42 2.15 -1.64
N SER A 112 3.50 2.08 -0.33
CA SER A 112 2.56 2.75 0.58
C SER A 112 3.29 3.32 1.78
N HIS A 113 2.69 4.28 2.45
CA HIS A 113 3.18 4.77 3.74
C HIS A 113 2.04 5.25 4.62
N GLN A 114 2.07 4.85 5.87
CA GLN A 114 1.19 5.34 6.92
C GLN A 114 1.82 5.09 8.30
N GLY A 115 1.49 5.95 9.25
CA GLY A 115 2.01 5.84 10.61
C GLY A 115 3.54 5.92 10.63
N ASN A 116 4.16 4.85 11.11
CA ASN A 116 5.61 4.81 11.32
C ASN A 116 6.39 4.25 10.13
N TYR A 117 5.72 3.74 9.10
CA TYR A 117 6.37 2.96 8.05
C TYR A 117 6.10 3.48 6.63
N THR A 118 7.10 3.30 5.79
CA THR A 118 6.96 3.25 4.34
C THR A 118 7.28 1.83 3.89
N VAL A 119 6.37 1.21 3.13
CA VAL A 119 6.48 -0.18 2.68
C VAL A 119 6.52 -0.26 1.16
N LEU A 120 7.25 -1.23 0.64
CA LEU A 120 7.40 -1.47 -0.79
C LEU A 120 7.27 -2.96 -1.08
N ALA A 121 6.51 -3.29 -2.12
CA ALA A 121 6.47 -4.64 -2.70
C ALA A 121 6.84 -4.58 -4.18
N ALA A 122 7.53 -5.61 -4.66
CA ALA A 122 7.87 -5.75 -6.08
C ALA A 122 7.90 -7.23 -6.47
N GLU A 123 7.45 -7.51 -7.70
CA GLU A 123 7.40 -8.86 -8.28
C GLU A 123 7.72 -8.83 -9.78
N PRO A 124 8.46 -9.82 -10.28
CA PRO A 124 8.46 -10.15 -11.69
C PRO A 124 7.12 -10.80 -12.08
N ASP A 125 6.67 -10.57 -13.29
CA ASP A 125 5.53 -11.23 -13.95
C ASP A 125 4.17 -11.19 -13.25
N CYS A 126 4.04 -10.49 -12.11
CA CYS A 126 2.80 -10.31 -11.37
C CYS A 126 2.35 -8.84 -11.35
N GLN A 127 1.06 -8.60 -11.20
CA GLN A 127 0.56 -7.34 -10.70
C GLN A 127 0.79 -7.30 -9.19
N VAL A 128 1.28 -6.17 -8.68
CA VAL A 128 1.51 -6.03 -7.25
C VAL A 128 0.90 -4.73 -6.71
N GLY A 129 0.24 -4.86 -5.57
CA GLY A 129 -0.16 -3.74 -4.74
C GLY A 129 0.23 -3.99 -3.30
N ILE A 130 0.55 -2.94 -2.57
CA ILE A 130 0.87 -3.00 -1.14
C ILE A 130 0.19 -1.87 -0.41
N ASP A 131 -0.33 -2.18 0.75
CA ASP A 131 -0.79 -1.14 1.68
C ASP A 131 -0.30 -1.39 3.10
N VAL A 132 -0.17 -0.30 3.86
CA VAL A 132 0.14 -0.32 5.29
C VAL A 132 -0.87 0.53 6.02
N MET A 133 -1.49 -0.05 7.05
CA MET A 133 -2.46 0.63 7.90
C MET A 133 -2.02 0.61 9.35
N LYS A 134 -2.07 1.78 9.99
CA LYS A 134 -1.87 1.92 11.42
C LYS A 134 -3.21 1.85 12.14
N THR A 135 -3.34 0.96 13.10
CA THR A 135 -4.51 0.95 14.00
C THR A 135 -4.54 2.22 14.83
N SER A 136 -5.42 3.13 14.48
CA SER A 136 -5.66 4.38 15.19
C SER A 136 -7.05 4.89 14.85
N LEU A 137 -7.74 5.45 15.83
CA LEU A 137 -9.03 6.11 15.58
C LEU A 137 -8.79 7.44 14.87
N PRO A 138 -9.37 7.65 13.69
CA PRO A 138 -9.29 8.92 12.99
C PRO A 138 -10.15 10.00 13.70
N GLY A 139 -9.55 11.17 13.97
CA GLY A 139 -10.26 12.30 14.56
C GLY A 139 -10.57 12.14 16.07
N SER A 140 -11.57 12.89 16.55
CA SER A 140 -11.96 12.98 17.96
C SER A 140 -13.27 12.23 18.30
N GLY A 141 -13.83 11.48 17.35
CA GLY A 141 -15.08 10.73 17.52
C GLY A 141 -14.92 9.42 18.29
N SER A 142 -15.98 8.63 18.34
CA SER A 142 -15.96 7.27 18.88
C SER A 142 -15.78 6.23 17.79
N ILE A 143 -15.32 5.02 18.14
CA ILE A 143 -15.18 3.91 17.19
C ILE A 143 -16.54 3.53 16.55
N PRO A 144 -17.65 3.41 17.31
CA PRO A 144 -18.96 3.16 16.71
C PRO A 144 -19.41 4.23 15.71
N GLU A 145 -19.12 5.51 15.98
CA GLU A 145 -19.42 6.59 15.05
C GLU A 145 -18.60 6.50 13.77
N PHE A 146 -17.30 6.21 13.91
CA PHE A 146 -16.41 5.97 12.79
C PHE A 146 -16.91 4.79 11.92
N PHE A 147 -17.31 3.67 12.52
CA PHE A 147 -17.87 2.52 11.79
C PHE A 147 -19.18 2.86 11.07
N ARG A 148 -20.03 3.66 11.68
CA ARG A 148 -21.27 4.12 11.03
C ARG A 148 -20.99 4.93 9.75
N ILE A 149 -19.96 5.77 9.80
CA ILE A 149 -19.50 6.56 8.64
C ILE A 149 -18.92 5.65 7.54
N MET A 150 -18.12 4.66 7.95
CA MET A 150 -17.42 3.75 7.04
C MET A 150 -18.27 2.55 6.59
N ASN A 151 -19.54 2.49 6.96
CA ASN A 151 -20.40 1.31 6.76
C ASN A 151 -20.44 0.82 5.31
N ARG A 152 -20.39 1.72 4.33
CA ARG A 152 -20.45 1.38 2.90
C ARG A 152 -19.14 0.85 2.31
N GLN A 153 -18.08 0.78 3.10
CA GLN A 153 -16.76 0.37 2.60
C GLN A 153 -16.55 -1.15 2.67
N PHE A 154 -17.35 -1.85 3.44
CA PHE A 154 -17.25 -3.29 3.66
C PHE A 154 -18.58 -3.98 3.40
N THR A 155 -18.50 -5.29 3.13
CA THR A 155 -19.67 -6.16 3.03
C THR A 155 -20.27 -6.43 4.41
N GLU A 156 -21.48 -6.96 4.45
CA GLU A 156 -22.13 -7.35 5.71
C GLU A 156 -21.32 -8.43 6.45
N GLU A 157 -20.71 -9.36 5.71
CA GLU A 157 -19.92 -10.44 6.27
C GLU A 157 -18.61 -9.90 6.88
N GLU A 158 -17.91 -9.00 6.17
CA GLU A 158 -16.72 -8.34 6.73
C GLU A 158 -17.06 -7.54 8.00
N TRP A 159 -18.18 -6.81 8.00
CA TRP A 159 -18.65 -6.11 9.20
C TRP A 159 -18.97 -7.08 10.33
N ARG A 160 -19.56 -8.25 10.03
CA ARG A 160 -19.82 -9.28 11.03
C ARG A 160 -18.53 -9.76 11.69
N VAL A 161 -17.49 -10.00 10.89
CA VAL A 161 -16.16 -10.39 11.40
C VAL A 161 -15.55 -9.26 12.23
N ILE A 162 -15.54 -8.02 11.72
CA ILE A 162 -14.98 -6.86 12.41
C ILE A 162 -15.65 -6.65 13.77
N THR A 163 -16.98 -6.64 13.81
CA THR A 163 -17.73 -6.37 15.04
C THR A 163 -17.78 -7.55 16.02
N SER A 164 -17.43 -8.75 15.59
CA SER A 164 -17.33 -9.93 16.47
C SER A 164 -16.13 -9.90 17.42
N MET A 165 -15.18 -8.99 17.20
CA MET A 165 -14.01 -8.87 18.08
C MET A 165 -14.41 -8.42 19.49
N ASN A 166 -13.67 -8.89 20.51
CA ASN A 166 -14.01 -8.80 21.92
C ASN A 166 -14.16 -7.37 22.47
N ASN A 167 -13.53 -6.39 21.86
CA ASN A 167 -13.62 -4.99 22.29
C ASN A 167 -13.43 -4.04 21.10
N GLU A 168 -13.81 -2.78 21.28
CA GLU A 168 -13.76 -1.75 20.23
C GLU A 168 -12.38 -1.55 19.63
N TRP A 169 -11.30 -1.70 20.40
CA TRP A 169 -9.94 -1.56 19.88
C TRP A 169 -9.58 -2.71 18.94
N LEU A 170 -9.92 -3.95 19.29
CA LEU A 170 -9.72 -5.11 18.42
C LEU A 170 -10.63 -5.05 17.18
N GLN A 171 -11.83 -4.48 17.32
CA GLN A 171 -12.69 -4.20 16.16
C GLN A 171 -12.04 -3.19 15.21
N LEU A 172 -11.48 -2.12 15.75
CA LEU A 172 -10.75 -1.13 14.97
C LEU A 172 -9.48 -1.72 14.31
N ASP A 173 -8.78 -2.61 15.01
CA ASP A 173 -7.61 -3.32 14.47
C ASP A 173 -8.01 -4.22 13.29
N MET A 174 -9.09 -4.99 13.44
CA MET A 174 -9.64 -5.84 12.38
C MET A 174 -10.16 -5.00 11.20
N PHE A 175 -10.76 -3.84 11.45
CA PHE A 175 -11.16 -2.87 10.43
C PHE A 175 -9.94 -2.45 9.58
N HIS A 176 -8.84 -2.04 10.21
CA HIS A 176 -7.65 -1.59 9.49
C HIS A 176 -6.96 -2.73 8.74
N ARG A 177 -7.02 -3.95 9.24
CA ARG A 177 -6.56 -5.15 8.53
C ARG A 177 -7.33 -5.35 7.22
N HIS A 178 -8.66 -5.37 7.26
CA HIS A 178 -9.49 -5.49 6.06
C HIS A 178 -9.27 -4.30 5.11
N TRP A 179 -9.10 -3.09 5.67
CA TRP A 179 -8.79 -1.92 4.85
C TRP A 179 -7.48 -2.07 4.09
N ALA A 180 -6.41 -2.53 4.76
CA ALA A 180 -5.12 -2.80 4.09
C ALA A 180 -5.25 -3.81 2.95
N LEU A 181 -6.05 -4.87 3.12
CA LEU A 181 -6.33 -5.85 2.08
C LEU A 181 -7.03 -5.21 0.88
N LYS A 182 -8.12 -4.47 1.09
CA LYS A 182 -8.86 -3.78 0.03
C LYS A 182 -7.98 -2.79 -0.72
N GLU A 183 -7.25 -1.93 -0.01
CA GLU A 183 -6.35 -0.95 -0.62
C GLU A 183 -5.20 -1.60 -1.39
N SER A 184 -4.63 -2.71 -0.88
CA SER A 184 -3.59 -3.44 -1.60
C SER A 184 -4.07 -3.94 -2.96
N PHE A 185 -5.29 -4.50 -3.01
CA PHE A 185 -5.91 -4.95 -4.25
C PHE A 185 -6.20 -3.78 -5.21
N ILE A 186 -6.82 -2.71 -4.73
CA ILE A 186 -7.11 -1.50 -5.53
C ILE A 186 -5.84 -0.90 -6.13
N LYS A 187 -4.75 -0.86 -5.35
CA LYS A 187 -3.43 -0.40 -5.82
C LYS A 187 -2.81 -1.34 -6.85
N ALA A 188 -3.02 -2.66 -6.71
CA ALA A 188 -2.53 -3.64 -7.67
C ALA A 188 -3.19 -3.45 -9.04
N ILE A 189 -4.53 -3.40 -9.08
CA ILE A 189 -5.28 -3.20 -10.33
C ILE A 189 -5.19 -1.78 -10.87
N GLY A 190 -4.86 -0.79 -10.04
CA GLY A 190 -4.60 0.59 -10.44
C GLY A 190 -5.84 1.39 -10.84
N VAL A 191 -7.03 1.00 -10.39
CA VAL A 191 -8.29 1.72 -10.70
C VAL A 191 -8.47 2.99 -9.86
N GLY A 192 -7.81 3.07 -8.70
CA GLY A 192 -7.87 4.22 -7.81
C GLY A 192 -9.24 4.44 -7.17
N ILE A 193 -9.53 5.69 -6.81
CA ILE A 193 -10.79 6.11 -6.17
C ILE A 193 -11.96 5.87 -7.14
N GLY A 194 -13.08 5.38 -6.61
CA GLY A 194 -14.31 5.14 -7.38
C GLY A 194 -14.65 3.67 -7.59
N PHE A 195 -13.76 2.75 -7.22
CA PHE A 195 -14.12 1.34 -7.19
C PHE A 195 -15.11 1.06 -6.05
N ASN A 196 -16.18 0.31 -6.36
CA ASN A 196 -17.14 -0.11 -5.33
C ASN A 196 -16.52 -1.21 -4.45
N LEU A 197 -16.08 -0.85 -3.24
CA LEU A 197 -15.41 -1.75 -2.31
C LEU A 197 -16.31 -2.88 -1.78
N GLN A 198 -17.64 -2.77 -1.90
CA GLN A 198 -18.55 -3.85 -1.52
C GLN A 198 -18.59 -4.99 -2.53
N ARG A 199 -17.97 -4.84 -3.70
CA ARG A 199 -17.79 -5.94 -4.66
C ARG A 199 -16.72 -6.94 -4.25
N ILE A 200 -15.79 -6.52 -3.40
CA ILE A 200 -14.72 -7.37 -2.87
C ILE A 200 -14.95 -7.67 -1.41
N GLU A 201 -14.81 -8.93 -1.05
CA GLU A 201 -14.96 -9.44 0.31
C GLU A 201 -13.75 -10.30 0.67
N PHE A 202 -13.20 -10.09 1.86
CA PHE A 202 -12.07 -10.85 2.36
C PHE A 202 -12.47 -11.81 3.47
N ASN A 203 -12.20 -13.08 3.26
CA ASN A 203 -12.27 -14.10 4.30
C ASN A 203 -10.88 -14.25 4.93
N VAL A 204 -10.66 -13.52 6.01
CA VAL A 204 -9.35 -13.46 6.67
C VAL A 204 -9.01 -14.73 7.45
N SER A 205 -7.81 -15.25 7.25
CA SER A 205 -7.27 -16.41 7.94
C SER A 205 -5.76 -16.29 8.14
N PRO A 206 -5.22 -16.59 9.34
CA PRO A 206 -5.95 -16.79 10.61
C PRO A 206 -6.57 -15.49 11.13
N VAL A 207 -7.45 -15.58 12.10
CA VAL A 207 -8.10 -14.38 12.68
C VAL A 207 -7.08 -13.45 13.38
N GLN A 208 -6.04 -14.02 13.99
CA GLN A 208 -4.97 -13.25 14.63
C GLN A 208 -3.64 -13.45 13.91
N LEU A 209 -2.95 -12.33 13.66
CA LEU A 209 -1.62 -12.32 13.07
C LEU A 209 -0.57 -12.09 14.15
N GLU A 210 0.50 -12.90 14.12
CA GLU A 210 1.69 -12.67 14.95
C GLU A 210 2.62 -11.63 14.30
N VAL A 211 3.21 -10.78 15.12
CA VAL A 211 4.15 -9.75 14.65
C VAL A 211 5.34 -10.41 13.95
N GLY A 212 5.68 -9.91 12.77
CA GLY A 212 6.84 -10.37 12.00
C GLY A 212 6.63 -11.67 11.20
N LYS A 213 5.46 -12.30 11.29
CA LYS A 213 5.11 -13.46 10.45
C LYS A 213 4.31 -13.03 9.23
N THR A 214 4.47 -13.76 8.13
CA THR A 214 3.68 -13.58 6.91
C THR A 214 2.68 -14.71 6.77
N TYR A 215 1.45 -14.37 6.43
CA TYR A 215 0.31 -15.25 6.26
C TYR A 215 -0.23 -15.11 4.84
N THR A 216 -0.72 -16.19 4.27
CA THR A 216 -1.16 -16.27 2.86
C THR A 216 -2.50 -16.98 2.68
N GLU A 217 -3.18 -17.26 3.77
CA GLU A 217 -4.40 -18.06 3.81
C GLU A 217 -5.69 -17.25 3.58
N THR A 218 -5.57 -15.92 3.56
CA THR A 218 -6.72 -15.04 3.28
C THR A 218 -7.13 -15.15 1.83
N ILE A 219 -8.42 -15.38 1.58
CA ILE A 219 -9.02 -15.45 0.25
C ILE A 219 -9.89 -14.21 -0.01
N MET A 220 -10.04 -13.89 -1.29
CA MET A 220 -10.90 -12.80 -1.76
C MET A 220 -12.06 -13.36 -2.59
N LEU A 221 -13.25 -12.82 -2.35
CA LEU A 221 -14.39 -12.99 -3.26
C LEU A 221 -14.57 -11.69 -4.05
N LEU A 222 -14.86 -11.82 -5.34
CA LEU A 222 -15.27 -10.73 -6.22
C LEU A 222 -16.70 -11.00 -6.69
N ASP A 223 -17.63 -10.09 -6.37
CA ASP A 223 -19.05 -10.24 -6.66
C ASP A 223 -19.65 -11.56 -6.10
N GLY A 224 -19.13 -12.05 -4.98
CA GLY A 224 -19.57 -13.28 -4.30
C GLY A 224 -18.88 -14.56 -4.76
N GLU A 225 -18.03 -14.52 -5.79
CA GLU A 225 -17.31 -15.67 -6.31
C GLU A 225 -15.84 -15.61 -5.87
N GLU A 226 -15.25 -16.76 -5.47
CA GLU A 226 -13.84 -16.86 -5.07
C GLU A 226 -12.91 -16.51 -6.22
N GLU A 227 -12.07 -15.48 -6.01
CA GLU A 227 -11.12 -15.00 -7.01
C GLU A 227 -9.76 -15.69 -6.86
N LYS A 228 -9.51 -16.73 -7.67
CA LYS A 228 -8.33 -17.61 -7.58
C LYS A 228 -7.07 -17.07 -8.26
N GLU A 229 -7.21 -16.03 -9.08
CA GLU A 229 -6.06 -15.42 -9.77
C GLU A 229 -5.29 -14.44 -8.88
N TRP A 230 -5.79 -14.19 -7.67
CA TRP A 230 -5.19 -13.30 -6.68
C TRP A 230 -4.80 -14.08 -5.42
N THR A 231 -3.64 -13.73 -4.88
CA THR A 231 -3.17 -14.18 -3.57
C THR A 231 -2.80 -12.96 -2.73
N PHE A 232 -2.91 -13.12 -1.43
CA PHE A 232 -2.66 -12.04 -0.48
C PHE A 232 -1.63 -12.47 0.53
N GLU A 233 -0.66 -11.60 0.80
CA GLU A 233 0.28 -11.76 1.90
C GLU A 233 -0.06 -10.74 2.96
N GLU A 234 -0.23 -11.18 4.20
CA GLU A 234 -0.47 -10.31 5.33
C GLU A 234 0.67 -10.40 6.33
N THR A 235 1.11 -9.25 6.85
CA THR A 235 2.14 -9.18 7.88
C THR A 235 1.79 -8.08 8.87
N ARG A 236 1.97 -8.38 10.15
CA ARG A 236 1.92 -7.39 11.21
C ARG A 236 3.33 -6.92 11.52
N LEU A 237 3.67 -5.64 11.26
CA LEU A 237 5.02 -5.10 11.47
C LEU A 237 5.33 -4.85 12.96
N ASP A 238 4.33 -4.42 13.69
CA ASP A 238 4.31 -4.23 15.14
C ASP A 238 2.86 -4.33 15.64
N ASP A 239 2.61 -4.02 16.92
CA ASP A 239 1.28 -4.16 17.53
C ASP A 239 0.20 -3.27 16.89
N TYR A 240 0.58 -2.33 16.02
CA TYR A 240 -0.33 -1.32 15.48
C TYR A 240 -0.35 -1.25 13.95
N HIS A 241 0.55 -1.95 13.23
CA HIS A 241 0.64 -1.78 11.79
C HIS A 241 0.42 -3.08 11.05
N HIS A 242 -0.64 -3.10 10.23
CA HIS A 242 -0.94 -4.16 9.28
C HIS A 242 -0.39 -3.82 7.91
N VAL A 243 0.22 -4.78 7.25
CA VAL A 243 0.63 -4.70 5.84
C VAL A 243 -0.08 -5.80 5.08
N ALA A 244 -0.66 -5.44 3.95
CA ALA A 244 -1.20 -6.39 2.99
C ALA A 244 -0.54 -6.20 1.63
N VAL A 245 -0.21 -7.30 0.97
CA VAL A 245 0.29 -7.35 -0.41
C VAL A 245 -0.66 -8.17 -1.25
N ALA A 246 -1.19 -7.57 -2.30
CA ALA A 246 -1.99 -8.25 -3.30
C ALA A 246 -1.12 -8.64 -4.50
N LEU A 247 -1.19 -9.89 -4.91
CA LEU A 247 -0.47 -10.47 -6.04
C LEU A 247 -1.45 -11.08 -7.03
N GLY A 248 -1.46 -10.57 -8.25
CA GLY A 248 -2.32 -11.04 -9.32
C GLY A 248 -1.54 -11.50 -10.53
N LYS A 249 -2.02 -12.52 -11.24
CA LYS A 249 -1.44 -12.92 -12.51
C LYS A 249 -1.64 -11.82 -13.55
N ARG A 250 -0.59 -11.52 -14.32
CA ARG A 250 -0.62 -10.42 -15.30
C ARG A 250 -1.53 -10.67 -16.51
N ARG A 251 -1.83 -11.95 -16.81
CA ARG A 251 -2.71 -12.39 -17.90
C ARG A 251 -3.96 -13.02 -17.30
N GLY A 252 -5.02 -12.25 -17.14
CA GLY A 252 -6.30 -12.82 -16.68
C GLY A 252 -7.29 -11.83 -16.10
N PHE A 253 -6.80 -10.79 -15.46
CA PHE A 253 -7.72 -9.79 -14.91
C PHE A 253 -8.14 -8.81 -16.02
N ASP A 254 -9.33 -9.02 -16.57
CA ASP A 254 -9.90 -8.09 -17.56
C ASP A 254 -10.34 -6.82 -16.84
N LYS A 255 -9.50 -5.76 -16.94
CA LYS A 255 -9.83 -4.44 -16.41
C LYS A 255 -11.20 -3.94 -16.87
N LYS A 256 -11.66 -4.35 -18.06
CA LYS A 256 -12.98 -3.98 -18.59
C LYS A 256 -14.13 -4.48 -17.72
N HIS A 257 -13.95 -5.65 -17.06
CA HIS A 257 -14.97 -6.16 -16.12
C HIS A 257 -15.09 -5.29 -14.86
N VAL A 258 -14.01 -4.63 -14.47
CA VAL A 258 -13.95 -3.73 -13.31
C VAL A 258 -14.37 -2.30 -13.70
N GLU A 259 -13.93 -1.81 -14.87
CA GLU A 259 -14.18 -0.44 -15.32
C GLU A 259 -15.64 -0.20 -15.76
N ASN A 260 -16.35 -1.22 -16.24
CA ASN A 260 -17.74 -1.09 -16.71
C ASN A 260 -18.77 -0.81 -15.58
N HIS A 261 -18.35 -0.77 -14.32
CA HIS A 261 -19.23 -0.52 -13.17
C HIS A 261 -18.78 0.65 -12.28
N VAL A 262 -17.92 1.54 -12.77
CA VAL A 262 -17.55 2.75 -12.04
C VAL A 262 -18.58 3.84 -12.33
N ASP A 263 -19.56 3.95 -11.45
CA ASP A 263 -20.51 5.06 -11.47
C ASP A 263 -19.91 6.29 -10.76
N PHE A 264 -19.31 7.16 -11.53
CA PHE A 264 -18.70 8.41 -11.03
C PHE A 264 -19.74 9.41 -10.48
N SER A 265 -21.04 9.24 -10.75
CA SER A 265 -22.08 10.16 -10.32
C SER A 265 -22.45 10.06 -8.83
N LYS A 266 -22.02 9.00 -8.15
CA LYS A 266 -22.33 8.74 -6.73
C LYS A 266 -21.20 9.10 -5.76
N CYS A 267 -20.11 9.68 -6.24
CA CYS A 267 -18.96 10.04 -5.42
C CYS A 267 -19.06 11.43 -4.77
N GLU A 268 -20.19 12.12 -4.87
CA GLU A 268 -20.42 13.36 -4.14
C GLU A 268 -20.83 13.07 -2.70
N GLY A 269 -19.94 13.34 -1.74
CA GLY A 269 -20.36 13.61 -0.37
C GLY A 269 -19.74 12.87 0.80
N ALA A 270 -18.70 12.07 0.64
CA ALA A 270 -18.06 11.39 1.79
C ALA A 270 -16.55 11.61 1.88
N TYR A 271 -16.13 12.85 1.76
CA TYR A 271 -14.74 13.23 2.10
C TYR A 271 -14.67 13.63 3.56
N TYR A 272 -14.44 12.68 4.44
CA TYR A 272 -14.03 13.02 5.80
C TYR A 272 -12.56 13.38 5.81
N ARG A 273 -12.26 14.65 6.12
CA ARG A 273 -10.95 15.06 6.60
C ARG A 273 -10.74 14.39 7.95
N CYS A 274 -10.08 13.25 7.93
CA CYS A 274 -9.37 12.81 9.09
C CYS A 274 -8.10 13.67 9.19
N ASP A 275 -7.77 14.21 10.37
CA ASP A 275 -6.55 14.99 10.60
C ASP A 275 -5.24 14.20 10.43
N SER A 276 -5.33 12.89 10.25
CA SER A 276 -4.37 12.09 9.50
C SER A 276 -4.81 12.11 8.04
N ALA A 277 -4.35 13.09 7.28
CA ALA A 277 -4.78 13.46 5.92
C ALA A 277 -4.54 12.38 4.85
N PHE A 278 -4.92 11.13 5.03
CA PHE A 278 -4.50 10.06 4.14
C PHE A 278 -5.49 8.93 3.91
N ILE A 279 -6.79 9.11 4.20
CA ILE A 279 -7.72 8.14 3.62
C ILE A 279 -7.90 8.38 2.12
N TYR A 280 -7.68 9.60 1.61
CA TYR A 280 -7.89 9.90 0.18
C TYR A 280 -7.01 11.03 -0.36
N ARG A 281 -5.70 10.96 -0.18
CA ARG A 281 -4.78 11.59 -1.11
C ARG A 281 -4.03 10.50 -1.85
N THR A 282 -4.59 10.03 -2.94
CA THR A 282 -3.88 9.37 -4.03
C THR A 282 -2.98 10.39 -4.74
N ASP A 283 -2.18 11.12 -3.98
CA ASP A 283 -1.06 11.87 -4.51
C ASP A 283 0.16 10.95 -4.49
N PHE A 284 0.03 9.80 -5.15
CA PHE A 284 1.13 8.95 -5.56
C PHE A 284 1.14 8.83 -7.07
#